data_96fa6a4dc13544b6ff91d1887136c476
#
_entry.id   96fa6a4dc13544b6ff91d1887136c476
#
_cell.length_a   1.000
_cell.length_b   1.000
_cell.length_c   1.000
_cell.angle_alpha   90.00
_cell.angle_beta   90.00
_cell.angle_gamma   90.00
#
_symmetry.space_group_name_H-M   'P 1'
#
loop_
_entity.id
_entity.type
_entity.pdbx_description
1 polymer ?
#
loop_
_entity_poly.entity_id
_entity_poly.type
_entity_poly.pdbx_seq_one_letter_code
_entity_poly.pdbx_strand_id
1 'polypeptide(L)'
;MQIQDQQKVIDWKDHEFDGLYDEEYRRHSLIHWTPIEVTKKVLEWLNVTRGTHVLDIGSGIGKFCSFGAIYTDGQFTGVENRLDLIEVANSINKKLNIKNAEYVHSNITEIDFRNYDAFYYYNPFCEYLSISDSIDDSISYSPEKHREYEDSVIEKFQDLPINTKVVTYCSEKFAFPDTYELKDLLFKDKLALWIKTK
;
A
#
# COMPACT_ATOMS: atom_id res chain seq x y z
N MET A 1 22.42 21.84 14.75
CA MET A 1 21.40 21.45 15.74
C MET A 1 20.46 20.49 14.97
N GLN A 2 20.73 19.17 15.09
CA GLN A 2 19.93 18.15 14.41
C GLN A 2 18.59 18.09 15.15
N ILE A 3 17.52 18.48 14.46
CA ILE A 3 16.16 18.21 14.90
C ILE A 3 15.96 16.72 14.59
N GLN A 4 16.07 15.86 15.61
CA GLN A 4 15.59 14.50 15.55
C GLN A 4 14.06 14.60 15.32
N ASP A 5 13.60 14.15 14.15
CA ASP A 5 12.19 13.91 13.89
C ASP A 5 11.69 12.98 14.99
N GLN A 6 10.91 13.51 15.92
CA GLN A 6 10.26 12.71 16.95
C GLN A 6 9.16 11.93 16.24
N GLN A 7 9.42 10.65 15.97
CA GLN A 7 8.34 9.70 15.63
C GLN A 7 7.25 9.85 16.68
N LYS A 8 6.06 10.21 16.26
CA LYS A 8 4.91 10.30 17.16
C LYS A 8 4.72 8.93 17.79
N VAL A 9 4.83 8.84 19.12
CA VAL A 9 4.58 7.59 19.85
C VAL A 9 3.08 7.32 19.82
N ILE A 10 2.62 6.69 18.75
CA ILE A 10 1.24 6.27 18.58
C ILE A 10 1.21 4.76 18.74
N ASP A 11 0.71 4.29 19.87
CA ASP A 11 0.64 2.86 20.19
C ASP A 11 -0.74 2.27 19.84
N TRP A 12 -1.22 2.54 18.63
CA TRP A 12 -2.46 1.93 18.13
C TRP A 12 -2.25 0.43 17.86
N LYS A 13 -3.24 -0.37 18.27
CA LYS A 13 -3.36 -1.79 17.92
C LYS A 13 -4.33 -1.96 16.75
N ASP A 14 -4.21 -3.06 16.00
CA ASP A 14 -5.08 -3.31 14.85
C ASP A 14 -6.57 -3.19 15.21
N HIS A 15 -7.01 -3.83 16.30
CA HIS A 15 -8.42 -3.81 16.70
C HIS A 15 -8.95 -2.41 17.05
N GLU A 16 -8.08 -1.50 17.52
CA GLU A 16 -8.45 -0.10 17.81
C GLU A 16 -8.61 0.70 16.52
N PHE A 17 -7.66 0.57 15.61
CA PHE A 17 -7.72 1.25 14.31
C PHE A 17 -8.85 0.69 13.44
N ASP A 18 -8.97 -0.64 13.39
CA ASP A 18 -10.04 -1.31 12.64
C ASP A 18 -11.43 -0.99 13.20
N GLY A 19 -11.54 -0.66 14.50
CA GLY A 19 -12.75 -0.17 15.13
C GLY A 19 -13.24 1.19 14.60
N LEU A 20 -12.44 1.89 13.79
CA LEU A 20 -12.86 3.12 13.10
C LEU A 20 -13.76 2.85 11.89
N TYR A 21 -13.69 1.65 11.33
CA TYR A 21 -14.45 1.20 10.16
C TYR A 21 -15.74 0.49 10.59
N ASP A 22 -16.73 0.52 9.72
CA ASP A 22 -17.98 -0.22 9.91
C ASP A 22 -17.75 -1.74 9.86
N GLU A 23 -18.65 -2.53 10.45
CA GLU A 23 -18.53 -3.98 10.62
C GLU A 23 -18.28 -4.72 9.29
N GLU A 24 -18.95 -4.28 8.22
CA GLU A 24 -18.84 -4.88 6.88
C GLU A 24 -17.41 -4.83 6.32
N TYR A 25 -16.64 -3.76 6.61
CA TYR A 25 -15.24 -3.62 6.20
C TYR A 25 -14.30 -4.30 7.20
N ARG A 26 -14.59 -4.18 8.49
CA ARG A 26 -13.77 -4.71 9.57
C ARG A 26 -13.61 -6.24 9.50
N ARG A 27 -14.63 -6.97 9.03
CA ARG A 27 -14.57 -8.43 8.85
C ARG A 27 -13.46 -8.89 7.88
N HIS A 28 -13.01 -8.02 6.98
CA HIS A 28 -11.95 -8.29 6.01
C HIS A 28 -10.55 -7.98 6.52
N SER A 29 -10.41 -7.47 7.75
CA SER A 29 -9.15 -6.96 8.31
C SER A 29 -8.02 -8.00 8.32
N LEU A 30 -8.33 -9.27 8.56
CA LEU A 30 -7.32 -10.32 8.63
C LEU A 30 -6.76 -10.75 7.27
N ILE A 31 -7.44 -10.42 6.17
CA ILE A 31 -7.11 -10.90 4.82
C ILE A 31 -6.64 -9.74 3.94
N HIS A 32 -7.34 -8.59 4.01
CA HIS A 32 -7.16 -7.52 3.02
C HIS A 32 -6.49 -6.25 3.57
N TRP A 33 -6.52 -6.03 4.91
CA TRP A 33 -5.96 -4.78 5.43
C TRP A 33 -4.61 -5.01 6.09
N THR A 34 -3.63 -4.20 5.73
CA THR A 34 -2.27 -4.30 6.26
C THR A 34 -2.26 -4.16 7.79
N PRO A 35 -1.69 -5.12 8.54
CA PRO A 35 -1.52 -4.99 9.98
C PRO A 35 -0.64 -3.78 10.33
N ILE A 36 -0.95 -3.12 11.46
CA ILE A 36 -0.20 -1.93 11.92
C ILE A 36 1.28 -2.23 12.14
N GLU A 37 1.62 -3.40 12.68
CA GLU A 37 3.01 -3.80 12.88
C GLU A 37 3.76 -3.92 11.54
N VAL A 38 3.09 -4.48 10.53
CA VAL A 38 3.62 -4.55 9.16
C VAL A 38 3.77 -3.15 8.58
N THR A 39 2.74 -2.30 8.72
CA THR A 39 2.79 -0.90 8.25
C THR A 39 3.97 -0.15 8.85
N LYS A 40 4.19 -0.24 10.17
CA LYS A 40 5.35 0.39 10.83
C LYS A 40 6.67 -0.05 10.20
N LYS A 41 6.83 -1.35 9.92
CA LYS A 41 8.04 -1.88 9.30
C LYS A 41 8.19 -1.43 7.85
N VAL A 42 7.12 -1.37 7.07
CA VAL A 42 7.11 -0.80 5.71
C VAL A 42 7.62 0.65 5.73
N LEU A 43 7.08 1.49 6.61
CA LEU A 43 7.45 2.90 6.73
C LEU A 43 8.92 3.09 7.12
N GLU A 44 9.43 2.22 8.01
CA GLU A 44 10.87 2.18 8.38
C GLU A 44 11.74 1.82 7.16
N TRP A 45 11.41 0.75 6.42
CA TRP A 45 12.18 0.29 5.28
C TRP A 45 12.16 1.27 4.11
N LEU A 46 11.01 1.89 3.84
CA LEU A 46 10.89 2.96 2.85
C LEU A 46 11.62 4.23 3.29
N ASN A 47 11.97 4.36 4.58
CA ASN A 47 12.57 5.56 5.18
C ASN A 47 11.69 6.80 4.95
N VAL A 48 10.41 6.68 5.29
CA VAL A 48 9.42 7.74 5.05
C VAL A 48 9.68 8.93 5.98
N THR A 49 9.94 10.09 5.37
CA THR A 49 10.19 11.36 6.04
C THR A 49 9.35 12.47 5.39
N ARG A 50 9.43 13.68 5.94
CA ARG A 50 8.81 14.86 5.32
C ARG A 50 9.32 15.03 3.89
N GLY A 51 8.42 15.07 2.92
CA GLY A 51 8.72 15.18 1.48
C GLY A 51 8.81 13.82 0.76
N THR A 52 8.78 12.69 1.47
CA THR A 52 8.62 11.38 0.82
C THR A 52 7.17 11.21 0.39
N HIS A 53 6.93 10.92 -0.88
CA HIS A 53 5.61 10.61 -1.43
C HIS A 53 5.50 9.10 -1.71
N VAL A 54 4.64 8.43 -0.96
CA VAL A 54 4.42 6.97 -1.04
C VAL A 54 3.17 6.67 -1.85
N LEU A 55 3.28 5.76 -2.83
CA LEU A 55 2.14 5.18 -3.53
C LEU A 55 1.76 3.83 -2.92
N ASP A 56 0.50 3.69 -2.52
CA ASP A 56 -0.13 2.43 -2.13
C ASP A 56 -0.94 1.88 -3.31
N ILE A 57 -0.50 0.75 -3.87
CA ILE A 57 -1.09 0.14 -5.08
C ILE A 57 -2.21 -0.80 -4.66
N GLY A 58 -3.48 -0.43 -4.93
CA GLY A 58 -4.65 -1.15 -4.47
C GLY A 58 -4.93 -0.87 -2.99
N SER A 59 -5.18 0.39 -2.64
CA SER A 59 -5.22 0.85 -1.25
C SER A 59 -6.42 0.37 -0.43
N GLY A 60 -7.43 -0.22 -1.07
CA GLY A 60 -8.66 -0.66 -0.41
C GLY A 60 -9.30 0.47 0.40
N ILE A 61 -9.63 0.20 1.67
CA ILE A 61 -10.19 1.20 2.60
C ILE A 61 -9.16 2.18 3.17
N GLY A 62 -7.94 2.21 2.63
CA GLY A 62 -6.91 3.21 2.95
C GLY A 62 -6.21 3.03 4.30
N LYS A 63 -6.28 1.87 4.95
CA LYS A 63 -5.69 1.64 6.29
C LYS A 63 -4.20 1.95 6.32
N PHE A 64 -3.43 1.48 5.32
CA PHE A 64 -1.99 1.73 5.22
C PHE A 64 -1.69 3.22 5.10
N CYS A 65 -2.31 3.92 4.15
CA CYS A 65 -2.10 5.34 3.92
C CYS A 65 -2.52 6.20 5.12
N SER A 66 -3.71 5.97 5.68
CA SER A 66 -4.22 6.73 6.83
C SER A 66 -3.33 6.55 8.06
N PHE A 67 -2.91 5.30 8.36
CA PHE A 67 -2.01 5.06 9.48
C PHE A 67 -0.62 5.64 9.21
N GLY A 68 -0.07 5.48 8.01
CA GLY A 68 1.22 6.03 7.60
C GLY A 68 1.28 7.56 7.77
N ALA A 69 0.22 8.23 7.34
CA ALA A 69 0.07 9.68 7.45
C ALA A 69 -0.02 10.20 8.89
N ILE A 70 -0.58 9.40 9.80
CA ILE A 70 -0.61 9.71 11.24
C ILE A 70 0.78 9.48 11.87
N TYR A 71 1.45 8.39 11.47
CA TYR A 71 2.67 7.90 12.08
C TYR A 71 3.93 8.64 11.60
N THR A 72 3.89 9.21 10.39
CA THR A 72 5.02 9.92 9.75
C THR A 72 4.60 11.30 9.25
N ASP A 73 5.57 12.08 8.77
CA ASP A 73 5.33 13.34 8.07
C ASP A 73 5.35 13.18 6.53
N GLY A 74 5.36 11.94 6.00
CA GLY A 74 5.30 11.64 4.57
C GLY A 74 3.95 11.97 3.95
N GLN A 75 3.92 12.02 2.62
CA GLN A 75 2.70 12.13 1.82
C GLN A 75 2.31 10.73 1.33
N PHE A 76 1.02 10.43 1.30
CA PHE A 76 0.52 9.12 0.88
C PHE A 76 -0.56 9.30 -0.17
N THR A 77 -0.45 8.56 -1.26
CA THR A 77 -1.53 8.41 -2.24
C THR A 77 -1.91 6.94 -2.32
N GLY A 78 -3.17 6.63 -2.04
CA GLY A 78 -3.76 5.32 -2.29
C GLY A 78 -4.49 5.31 -3.62
N VAL A 79 -4.23 4.30 -4.47
CA VAL A 79 -4.98 4.09 -5.71
C VAL A 79 -5.89 2.88 -5.56
N GLU A 80 -7.16 3.07 -5.83
CA GLU A 80 -8.18 2.03 -5.75
C GLU A 80 -9.19 2.21 -6.89
N ASN A 81 -9.67 1.11 -7.45
CA ASN A 81 -10.64 1.15 -8.55
C ASN A 81 -12.10 1.06 -8.09
N ARG A 82 -12.35 0.81 -6.80
CA ARG A 82 -13.68 0.78 -6.18
C ARG A 82 -13.95 2.08 -5.44
N LEU A 83 -14.95 2.81 -5.91
CA LEU A 83 -15.30 4.12 -5.39
C LEU A 83 -15.79 4.05 -3.92
N ASP A 84 -16.54 3.02 -3.57
CA ASP A 84 -17.05 2.82 -2.21
C ASP A 84 -15.92 2.65 -1.17
N LEU A 85 -14.85 1.91 -1.51
CA LEU A 85 -13.68 1.78 -0.64
C LEU A 85 -12.94 3.11 -0.46
N ILE A 86 -12.86 3.92 -1.52
CA ILE A 86 -12.30 5.28 -1.46
C ILE A 86 -13.14 6.20 -0.58
N GLU A 87 -14.46 6.10 -0.65
CA GLU A 87 -15.36 6.88 0.21
C GLU A 87 -15.15 6.54 1.69
N VAL A 88 -14.96 5.25 2.01
CA VAL A 88 -14.60 4.78 3.35
C VAL A 88 -13.25 5.38 3.78
N ALA A 89 -12.22 5.28 2.96
CA ALA A 89 -10.89 5.82 3.24
C ALA A 89 -10.94 7.33 3.50
N ASN A 90 -11.65 8.10 2.67
CA ASN A 90 -11.84 9.53 2.84
C ASN A 90 -12.62 9.87 4.13
N SER A 91 -13.59 9.03 4.53
CA SER A 91 -14.33 9.22 5.77
C SER A 91 -13.42 9.13 7.00
N ILE A 92 -12.46 8.19 6.99
CA ILE A 92 -11.45 8.03 8.05
C ILE A 92 -10.49 9.22 8.06
N ASN A 93 -9.99 9.68 6.91
CA ASN A 93 -9.17 10.88 6.84
C ASN A 93 -9.87 12.09 7.43
N LYS A 94 -11.15 12.26 7.12
CA LYS A 94 -11.97 13.33 7.68
C LYS A 94 -12.15 13.19 9.20
N LYS A 95 -12.49 11.98 9.68
CA LYS A 95 -12.70 11.67 11.11
C LYS A 95 -11.46 11.95 11.94
N LEU A 96 -10.28 11.61 11.42
CA LEU A 96 -9.00 11.76 12.11
C LEU A 96 -8.25 13.07 11.75
N ASN A 97 -8.85 13.93 10.92
CA ASN A 97 -8.24 15.17 10.43
C ASN A 97 -6.88 14.97 9.73
N ILE A 98 -6.73 13.87 8.99
CA ILE A 98 -5.53 13.56 8.20
C ILE A 98 -5.50 14.46 6.97
N LYS A 99 -4.34 15.07 6.67
CA LYS A 99 -4.16 16.01 5.55
C LYS A 99 -3.09 15.58 4.55
N ASN A 100 -2.29 14.59 4.90
CA ASN A 100 -1.17 14.08 4.13
C ASN A 100 -1.39 12.66 3.60
N ALA A 101 -2.66 12.26 3.47
CA ALA A 101 -3.08 11.09 2.72
C ALA A 101 -4.26 11.46 1.81
N GLU A 102 -4.21 11.01 0.57
CA GLU A 102 -5.26 11.17 -0.43
C GLU A 102 -5.56 9.85 -1.14
N TYR A 103 -6.74 9.74 -1.75
CA TYR A 103 -7.15 8.53 -2.46
C TYR A 103 -7.65 8.87 -3.85
N VAL A 104 -7.12 8.16 -4.84
CA VAL A 104 -7.42 8.36 -6.27
C VAL A 104 -8.25 7.19 -6.78
N HIS A 105 -9.47 7.50 -7.22
CA HIS A 105 -10.33 6.55 -7.93
C HIS A 105 -9.83 6.41 -9.35
N SER A 106 -9.02 5.39 -9.61
CA SER A 106 -8.42 5.17 -10.93
C SER A 106 -7.97 3.72 -11.09
N ASN A 107 -7.76 3.32 -12.33
CA ASN A 107 -7.04 2.10 -12.64
C ASN A 107 -5.54 2.36 -12.48
N ILE A 108 -4.81 1.38 -11.92
CA ILE A 108 -3.36 1.49 -11.72
C ILE A 108 -2.59 1.71 -13.04
N THR A 109 -3.15 1.25 -14.16
CA THR A 109 -2.56 1.46 -15.49
C THR A 109 -2.49 2.93 -15.90
N GLU A 110 -3.34 3.80 -15.32
CA GLU A 110 -3.42 5.23 -15.61
C GLU A 110 -2.51 6.08 -14.72
N ILE A 111 -1.91 5.50 -13.68
CA ILE A 111 -1.09 6.22 -12.72
C ILE A 111 0.35 6.35 -13.21
N ASP A 112 0.88 7.57 -13.17
CA ASP A 112 2.30 7.83 -13.45
C ASP A 112 3.13 7.64 -12.17
N PHE A 113 3.89 6.54 -12.11
CA PHE A 113 4.72 6.19 -10.95
C PHE A 113 5.87 7.18 -10.70
N ARG A 114 6.27 7.97 -11.71
CA ARG A 114 7.35 8.97 -11.59
C ARG A 114 7.00 10.13 -10.64
N ASN A 115 5.74 10.25 -10.23
CA ASN A 115 5.28 11.24 -9.27
C ASN A 115 5.49 10.80 -7.80
N TYR A 116 6.07 9.61 -7.56
CA TYR A 116 6.21 9.02 -6.24
C TYR A 116 7.65 8.58 -5.98
N ASP A 117 8.05 8.61 -4.69
CA ASP A 117 9.42 8.27 -4.27
C ASP A 117 9.55 6.82 -3.81
N ALA A 118 8.46 6.23 -3.31
CA ALA A 118 8.43 4.90 -2.73
C ALA A 118 7.06 4.22 -2.92
N PHE A 119 7.05 2.89 -2.86
CA PHE A 119 5.88 2.10 -3.25
C PHE A 119 5.59 1.00 -2.24
N TYR A 120 4.30 0.81 -1.98
CA TYR A 120 3.77 -0.33 -1.24
C TYR A 120 2.84 -1.15 -2.13
N TYR A 121 2.98 -2.49 -2.04
CA TYR A 121 2.26 -3.45 -2.87
C TYR A 121 1.83 -4.65 -2.01
N TYR A 122 0.55 -4.73 -1.69
CA TYR A 122 -0.03 -5.84 -0.94
C TYR A 122 -0.98 -6.65 -1.83
N ASN A 123 -0.41 -7.46 -2.72
CA ASN A 123 -1.13 -8.40 -3.59
C ASN A 123 -2.47 -7.84 -4.15
N PRO A 124 -2.46 -6.63 -4.76
CA PRO A 124 -3.67 -5.84 -5.02
C PRO A 124 -4.63 -6.48 -6.05
N PHE A 125 -4.15 -7.47 -6.81
CA PHE A 125 -4.92 -8.09 -7.89
C PHE A 125 -5.34 -9.53 -7.58
N CYS A 126 -5.16 -10.00 -6.34
CA CYS A 126 -5.43 -11.40 -5.95
C CYS A 126 -6.88 -11.81 -6.16
N GLU A 127 -7.84 -10.89 -6.04
CA GLU A 127 -9.26 -11.15 -6.24
C GLU A 127 -9.59 -11.61 -7.68
N TYR A 128 -8.77 -11.25 -8.67
CA TYR A 128 -8.91 -11.78 -10.03
C TYR A 128 -8.54 -13.26 -10.15
N LEU A 129 -7.84 -13.84 -9.18
CA LEU A 129 -7.45 -15.25 -9.16
C LEU A 129 -8.24 -16.10 -8.17
N SER A 130 -8.94 -15.49 -7.20
CA SER A 130 -9.65 -16.20 -6.14
C SER A 130 -10.93 -15.46 -5.74
N ILE A 131 -12.08 -16.06 -6.08
CA ILE A 131 -13.39 -15.53 -5.70
C ILE A 131 -13.64 -15.74 -4.19
N SER A 132 -13.02 -16.76 -3.58
CA SER A 132 -13.23 -17.05 -2.15
C SER A 132 -12.71 -15.97 -1.21
N ASP A 133 -11.78 -15.17 -1.69
CA ASP A 133 -11.11 -14.11 -0.91
C ASP A 133 -11.54 -12.71 -1.36
N SER A 134 -12.64 -12.59 -2.13
CA SER A 134 -13.14 -11.30 -2.61
C SER A 134 -13.73 -10.48 -1.46
N ILE A 135 -13.51 -9.16 -1.52
CA ILE A 135 -14.12 -8.19 -0.60
C ILE A 135 -15.64 -8.10 -0.89
N ASP A 136 -15.99 -8.10 -2.19
CA ASP A 136 -17.34 -8.02 -2.71
C ASP A 136 -17.47 -8.71 -4.09
N ASP A 137 -18.63 -8.59 -4.72
CA ASP A 137 -18.92 -9.21 -6.02
C ASP A 137 -18.54 -8.32 -7.23
N SER A 138 -17.87 -7.19 -7.03
CA SER A 138 -17.52 -6.25 -8.11
C SER A 138 -16.38 -6.74 -8.99
N ILE A 139 -15.53 -7.64 -8.47
CA ILE A 139 -14.40 -8.23 -9.21
C ILE A 139 -14.73 -9.67 -9.59
N SER A 140 -14.66 -9.95 -10.89
CA SER A 140 -14.86 -11.29 -11.42
C SER A 140 -13.53 -11.99 -11.66
N TYR A 141 -13.50 -13.32 -11.53
CA TYR A 141 -12.33 -14.13 -11.85
C TYR A 141 -11.85 -13.84 -13.28
N SER A 142 -10.61 -13.44 -13.44
CA SER A 142 -9.96 -13.14 -14.72
C SER A 142 -8.45 -13.17 -14.62
N PRO A 143 -7.80 -14.32 -14.84
CA PRO A 143 -6.34 -14.41 -14.89
C PRO A 143 -5.69 -13.49 -15.94
N GLU A 144 -6.45 -13.15 -16.99
CA GLU A 144 -6.00 -12.24 -18.04
C GLU A 144 -5.82 -10.81 -17.46
N LYS A 145 -6.84 -10.31 -16.74
CA LYS A 145 -6.76 -8.99 -16.07
C LYS A 145 -5.71 -8.96 -14.99
N HIS A 146 -5.57 -10.03 -14.22
CA HIS A 146 -4.50 -10.16 -13.24
C HIS A 146 -3.13 -9.90 -13.90
N ARG A 147 -2.84 -10.62 -15.00
CA ARG A 147 -1.58 -10.44 -15.74
C ARG A 147 -1.44 -9.06 -16.33
N GLU A 148 -2.47 -8.52 -16.96
CA GLU A 148 -2.46 -7.17 -17.53
C GLU A 148 -2.03 -6.12 -16.50
N TYR A 149 -2.57 -6.20 -15.28
CA TYR A 149 -2.24 -5.26 -14.22
C TYR A 149 -0.84 -5.49 -13.63
N GLU A 150 -0.44 -6.75 -13.42
CA GLU A 150 0.93 -7.04 -12.98
C GLU A 150 1.96 -6.58 -14.01
N ASP A 151 1.76 -6.89 -15.29
CA ASP A 151 2.66 -6.48 -16.38
C ASP A 151 2.78 -4.95 -16.44
N SER A 152 1.67 -4.24 -16.33
CA SER A 152 1.67 -2.77 -16.29
C SER A 152 2.46 -2.22 -15.09
N VAL A 153 2.33 -2.82 -13.91
CA VAL A 153 3.09 -2.41 -12.71
C VAL A 153 4.58 -2.72 -12.89
N ILE A 154 4.92 -3.88 -13.46
CA ILE A 154 6.31 -4.28 -13.75
C ILE A 154 6.96 -3.27 -14.71
N GLU A 155 6.29 -2.94 -15.82
CA GLU A 155 6.78 -1.95 -16.78
C GLU A 155 7.04 -0.59 -16.12
N LYS A 156 6.10 -0.10 -15.30
CA LYS A 156 6.26 1.17 -14.58
C LYS A 156 7.44 1.13 -13.59
N PHE A 157 7.65 0.03 -12.88
CA PHE A 157 8.80 -0.12 -11.99
C PHE A 157 10.13 -0.12 -12.76
N GLN A 158 10.17 -0.66 -13.99
CA GLN A 158 11.39 -0.63 -14.83
C GLN A 158 11.84 0.80 -15.17
N ASP A 159 10.91 1.75 -15.30
CA ASP A 159 11.18 3.13 -15.70
C ASP A 159 11.59 4.04 -14.53
N LEU A 160 11.56 3.55 -13.28
CA LEU A 160 11.87 4.35 -12.10
C LEU A 160 13.38 4.57 -11.90
N PRO A 161 13.79 5.58 -11.14
CA PRO A 161 15.19 5.85 -10.84
C PRO A 161 15.86 4.74 -10.02
N ILE A 162 17.19 4.61 -10.15
CA ILE A 162 18.01 3.80 -9.25
C ILE A 162 17.82 4.27 -7.80
N ASN A 163 17.83 3.34 -6.85
CA ASN A 163 17.51 3.48 -5.43
C ASN A 163 16.03 3.63 -5.11
N THR A 164 15.11 3.56 -6.09
CA THR A 164 13.69 3.44 -5.79
C THR A 164 13.44 2.22 -4.91
N LYS A 165 12.68 2.41 -3.84
CA LYS A 165 12.30 1.36 -2.90
C LYS A 165 10.87 0.92 -3.13
N VAL A 166 10.67 -0.39 -3.15
CA VAL A 166 9.36 -1.01 -3.17
C VAL A 166 9.29 -2.01 -2.02
N VAL A 167 8.22 -1.97 -1.24
CA VAL A 167 7.95 -3.00 -0.23
C VAL A 167 6.72 -3.77 -0.66
N THR A 168 6.84 -5.09 -0.70
CA THR A 168 5.72 -6.00 -1.01
C THR A 168 5.30 -6.79 0.22
N TYR A 169 4.01 -7.08 0.33
CA TYR A 169 3.46 -7.93 1.38
C TYR A 169 2.55 -9.00 0.79
N CYS A 170 2.74 -10.27 1.22
CA CYS A 170 2.00 -11.44 0.71
C CYS A 170 1.95 -11.52 -0.83
N SER A 171 3.07 -11.20 -1.48
CA SER A 171 3.18 -11.11 -2.93
C SER A 171 4.36 -11.93 -3.46
N GLU A 172 4.53 -13.13 -2.94
CA GLU A 172 5.69 -14.01 -3.21
C GLU A 172 5.75 -14.46 -4.67
N LYS A 173 4.63 -14.39 -5.39
CA LYS A 173 4.54 -14.77 -6.81
C LYS A 173 4.77 -13.60 -7.77
N PHE A 174 4.82 -12.37 -7.26
CA PHE A 174 5.05 -11.19 -8.10
C PHE A 174 6.48 -11.22 -8.64
N ALA A 175 6.61 -11.21 -9.96
CA ALA A 175 7.89 -11.27 -10.65
C ALA A 175 8.53 -9.88 -10.74
N PHE A 176 9.38 -9.52 -9.79
CA PHE A 176 10.12 -8.26 -9.86
C PHE A 176 11.04 -8.22 -11.08
N PRO A 177 11.20 -7.03 -11.72
CA PRO A 177 12.18 -6.84 -12.79
C PRO A 177 13.61 -7.14 -12.33
N ASP A 178 14.45 -7.68 -13.21
CA ASP A 178 15.89 -7.95 -12.95
C ASP A 178 16.71 -6.71 -12.58
N THR A 179 16.10 -5.53 -12.68
CA THR A 179 16.67 -4.25 -12.26
C THR A 179 16.50 -3.97 -10.75
N TYR A 180 15.75 -4.81 -10.05
CA TYR A 180 15.56 -4.74 -8.60
C TYR A 180 16.26 -5.89 -7.89
N GLU A 181 16.83 -5.60 -6.73
CA GLU A 181 17.40 -6.60 -5.84
C GLU A 181 16.58 -6.71 -4.56
N LEU A 182 16.29 -7.95 -4.15
CA LEU A 182 15.74 -8.25 -2.84
C LEU A 182 16.78 -7.91 -1.76
N LYS A 183 16.45 -7.04 -0.82
CA LYS A 183 17.37 -6.59 0.23
C LYS A 183 17.05 -7.15 1.62
N ASP A 184 15.79 -7.39 1.92
CA ASP A 184 15.39 -7.93 3.22
C ASP A 184 14.06 -8.68 3.14
N LEU A 185 13.85 -9.62 4.08
CA LEU A 185 12.64 -10.43 4.24
C LEU A 185 12.25 -10.51 5.72
N LEU A 186 10.95 -10.35 6.01
CA LEU A 186 10.39 -10.49 7.36
C LEU A 186 9.02 -11.17 7.35
N PHE A 187 8.47 -11.42 8.53
CA PHE A 187 7.14 -12.02 8.71
C PHE A 187 6.96 -13.34 7.96
N LYS A 188 7.94 -14.27 8.11
CA LYS A 188 8.00 -15.56 7.41
C LYS A 188 8.02 -15.38 5.88
N ASP A 189 8.87 -14.46 5.43
CA ASP A 189 9.13 -14.10 4.03
C ASP A 189 7.94 -13.43 3.31
N LYS A 190 6.88 -13.08 4.05
CA LYS A 190 5.72 -12.40 3.47
C LYS A 190 5.96 -10.92 3.19
N LEU A 191 6.84 -10.26 3.94
CA LEU A 191 7.23 -8.87 3.72
C LEU A 191 8.61 -8.83 3.08
N ALA A 192 8.74 -8.18 1.94
CA ALA A 192 9.98 -8.09 1.18
C ALA A 192 10.32 -6.64 0.83
N LEU A 193 11.59 -6.26 1.01
CA LEU A 193 12.15 -4.98 0.56
C LEU A 193 12.92 -5.17 -0.73
N TRP A 194 12.53 -4.43 -1.76
CA TRP A 194 13.18 -4.38 -3.06
C TRP A 194 13.78 -3.01 -3.31
N ILE A 195 14.99 -2.96 -3.86
CA ILE A 195 15.66 -1.71 -4.23
C ILE A 195 16.12 -1.80 -5.67
N LYS A 196 15.82 -0.77 -6.47
CA LYS A 196 16.29 -0.69 -7.85
C LYS A 196 17.79 -0.42 -7.89
N THR A 197 18.52 -1.24 -8.67
CA THR A 197 20.00 -1.22 -8.74
C THR A 197 20.54 -0.94 -10.14
N LYS A 198 19.67 -1.05 -11.17
CA LYS A 198 20.07 -0.84 -12.58
C LYS A 198 19.07 0.04 -13.30
#